data_d9d11f44eed3cc6c21f5a053a0c88b1d
#
_entry.id   d9d11f44eed3cc6c21f5a053a0c88b1d
#
_cell.length_a   1.000
_cell.length_b   1.000
_cell.length_c   1.000
_cell.angle_alpha   90.00
_cell.angle_beta   90.00
_cell.angle_gamma   90.00
#
_symmetry.space_group_name_H-M   'P 1'
#
loop_
_entity.id
_entity.type
_entity.pdbx_description
1 polymer ?
#
loop_
_entity_poly.entity_id
_entity_poly.type
_entity_poly.pdbx_seq_one_letter_code
_entity_poly.pdbx_strand_id
1 'polypeptide(L)'
;LYVESVGNPRYNVPDFERIAKIAHDNGIPVVADNTFGAGGYLVNPIKHGADIVVHSATKWIGGHGTTIAGVIIDSGKFPWTEYPQKYPQFSEPSEGYHGLVLNEALGNQAYIGHVRIELLRDLGPALNPFGAFLLLQGLETLSLRVERQLYNAQRLAEYLSNSPYVSWVSSVGLPSH
;
A
#
# COMPACT_ATOMS: atom_id res chain seq x y z
N LEU A 1 7.52 -1.75 10.14
CA LEU A 1 7.68 -2.99 9.38
C LEU A 1 7.07 -2.83 7.99
N TYR A 2 7.82 -3.17 6.93
CA TYR A 2 7.37 -3.04 5.55
C TYR A 2 7.17 -4.42 4.92
N VAL A 3 6.02 -4.66 4.30
CA VAL A 3 5.69 -5.93 3.63
C VAL A 3 4.94 -5.67 2.32
N GLU A 4 5.05 -6.57 1.35
CA GLU A 4 4.19 -6.57 0.15
C GLU A 4 2.97 -7.45 0.39
N SER A 5 1.79 -7.04 -0.08
CA SER A 5 0.56 -7.83 0.04
C SER A 5 0.62 -9.13 -0.77
N VAL A 6 1.27 -9.08 -1.90
CA VAL A 6 1.69 -10.23 -2.69
C VAL A 6 3.12 -9.98 -3.13
N GLY A 7 4.03 -10.81 -2.69
CA GLY A 7 5.47 -10.63 -2.94
C GLY A 7 5.84 -10.79 -4.40
N ASN A 8 6.59 -9.84 -4.92
CA ASN A 8 7.22 -9.94 -6.24
C ASN A 8 8.68 -10.39 -6.06
N PRO A 9 9.17 -11.48 -6.66
CA PRO A 9 8.63 -12.29 -7.76
C PRO A 9 8.03 -13.65 -7.36
N ARG A 10 7.95 -13.97 -6.08
CA ARG A 10 7.58 -15.32 -5.62
C ARG A 10 6.10 -15.50 -5.31
N TYR A 11 5.33 -14.43 -5.35
CA TYR A 11 3.89 -14.39 -5.07
C TYR A 11 3.51 -14.87 -3.66
N ASN A 12 4.45 -14.88 -2.71
CA ASN A 12 4.14 -15.20 -1.33
C ASN A 12 3.19 -14.15 -0.73
N VAL A 13 2.19 -14.63 0.01
CA VAL A 13 1.21 -13.81 0.71
C VAL A 13 1.51 -13.86 2.21
N PRO A 14 1.76 -12.73 2.87
CA PRO A 14 2.03 -12.70 4.30
C PRO A 14 0.74 -12.89 5.12
N ASP A 15 0.87 -13.51 6.29
CA ASP A 15 -0.16 -13.51 7.31
C ASP A 15 -0.18 -12.13 8.00
N PHE A 16 -1.00 -11.21 7.46
CA PHE A 16 -1.07 -9.83 7.93
C PHE A 16 -1.46 -9.71 9.40
N GLU A 17 -2.43 -10.51 9.85
CA GLU A 17 -2.93 -10.41 11.22
C GLU A 17 -1.85 -10.83 12.24
N ARG A 18 -1.11 -11.89 11.92
CA ARG A 18 0.01 -12.33 12.74
C ARG A 18 1.17 -11.34 12.73
N ILE A 19 1.52 -10.80 11.57
CA ILE A 19 2.57 -9.81 11.41
C ILE A 19 2.20 -8.51 12.13
N ALA A 20 0.97 -8.05 11.96
CA ALA A 20 0.47 -6.85 12.63
C ALA A 20 0.52 -7.00 14.15
N LYS A 21 0.07 -8.14 14.67
CA LYS A 21 0.15 -8.41 16.11
C LYS A 21 1.60 -8.31 16.62
N ILE A 22 2.55 -8.96 15.96
CA ILE A 22 3.96 -8.94 16.36
C ILE A 22 4.52 -7.51 16.30
N ALA A 23 4.22 -6.76 15.24
CA ALA A 23 4.69 -5.40 15.07
C ALA A 23 4.11 -4.46 16.14
N HIS A 24 2.80 -4.51 16.36
CA HIS A 24 2.11 -3.66 17.34
C HIS A 24 2.52 -3.99 18.78
N ASP A 25 2.69 -5.26 19.15
CA ASP A 25 3.24 -5.66 20.46
C ASP A 25 4.62 -5.02 20.73
N ASN A 26 5.32 -4.62 19.67
CA ASN A 26 6.60 -3.93 19.75
C ASN A 26 6.52 -2.43 19.42
N GLY A 27 5.33 -1.84 19.31
CA GLY A 27 5.14 -0.43 18.97
C GLY A 27 5.72 -0.06 17.60
N ILE A 28 5.55 -0.92 16.61
CA ILE A 28 6.03 -0.74 15.23
C ILE A 28 4.85 -0.75 14.27
N PRO A 29 4.64 0.30 13.43
CA PRO A 29 3.57 0.29 12.45
C PRO A 29 3.87 -0.70 11.31
N VAL A 30 2.81 -1.24 10.72
CA VAL A 30 2.88 -2.08 9.52
C VAL A 30 2.55 -1.24 8.30
N VAL A 31 3.50 -1.16 7.38
CA VAL A 31 3.34 -0.54 6.06
C VAL A 31 3.21 -1.64 5.02
N ALA A 32 2.10 -1.68 4.32
CA ALA A 32 1.84 -2.66 3.28
C ALA A 32 1.96 -2.03 1.88
N ASP A 33 2.89 -2.50 1.07
CA ASP A 33 2.85 -2.24 -0.36
C ASP A 33 1.76 -3.13 -0.98
N ASN A 34 0.66 -2.50 -1.32
CA ASN A 34 -0.50 -3.16 -1.88
C ASN A 34 -0.61 -2.94 -3.40
N THR A 35 0.52 -2.73 -4.06
CA THR A 35 0.54 -2.55 -5.52
C THR A 35 -0.13 -3.73 -6.22
N PHE A 36 0.21 -4.98 -5.85
CA PHE A 36 -0.41 -6.19 -6.38
C PHE A 36 -1.85 -6.40 -5.89
N GLY A 37 -2.29 -5.70 -4.87
CA GLY A 37 -3.70 -5.66 -4.45
C GLY A 37 -4.60 -4.83 -5.37
N ALA A 38 -4.03 -4.32 -6.48
CA ALA A 38 -4.74 -3.63 -7.54
C ALA A 38 -5.66 -2.52 -7.05
N GLY A 39 -5.08 -1.51 -6.37
CA GLY A 39 -5.84 -0.37 -5.84
C GLY A 39 -6.80 -0.72 -4.69
N GLY A 40 -6.60 -1.87 -4.04
CA GLY A 40 -7.48 -2.37 -3.00
C GLY A 40 -8.64 -3.24 -3.50
N TYR A 41 -8.68 -3.51 -4.80
CA TYR A 41 -9.72 -4.38 -5.39
C TYR A 41 -9.61 -5.83 -4.90
N LEU A 42 -8.38 -6.39 -4.85
CA LEU A 42 -8.15 -7.76 -4.40
C LEU A 42 -8.13 -7.89 -2.88
N VAL A 43 -7.40 -7.02 -2.23
CA VAL A 43 -7.20 -7.06 -0.78
C VAL A 43 -7.08 -5.65 -0.22
N ASN A 44 -7.62 -5.46 0.98
CA ASN A 44 -7.49 -4.23 1.74
C ASN A 44 -6.70 -4.53 3.02
N PRO A 45 -5.37 -4.31 3.04
CA PRO A 45 -4.52 -4.67 4.18
C PRO A 45 -4.88 -3.96 5.49
N ILE A 46 -5.49 -2.76 5.44
CA ILE A 46 -5.97 -2.06 6.64
C ILE A 46 -7.01 -2.90 7.42
N LYS A 47 -7.81 -3.69 6.72
CA LYS A 47 -8.79 -4.59 7.37
C LYS A 47 -8.11 -5.77 8.07
N HIS A 48 -6.85 -6.03 7.77
CA HIS A 48 -6.03 -7.12 8.30
C HIS A 48 -4.88 -6.63 9.19
N GLY A 49 -4.94 -5.38 9.66
CA GLY A 49 -4.02 -4.85 10.66
C GLY A 49 -2.86 -4.00 10.11
N ALA A 50 -2.80 -3.73 8.81
CA ALA A 50 -1.85 -2.74 8.31
C ALA A 50 -2.27 -1.32 8.73
N ASP A 51 -1.29 -0.50 9.11
CA ASP A 51 -1.52 0.88 9.52
C ASP A 51 -1.45 1.84 8.33
N ILE A 52 -0.53 1.58 7.44
CA ILE A 52 -0.26 2.40 6.25
C ILE A 52 -0.25 1.49 5.03
N VAL A 53 -0.89 1.92 3.97
CA VAL A 53 -0.88 1.22 2.68
C VAL A 53 -0.29 2.12 1.62
N VAL A 54 0.63 1.58 0.84
CA VAL A 54 1.21 2.27 -0.30
C VAL A 54 0.89 1.52 -1.60
N HIS A 55 0.78 2.25 -2.68
CA HIS A 55 0.61 1.69 -4.02
C HIS A 55 1.52 2.39 -5.00
N SER A 56 2.14 1.64 -5.90
CA SER A 56 2.57 2.20 -7.17
C SER A 56 1.33 2.42 -8.05
N ALA A 57 0.82 3.65 -8.08
CA ALA A 57 -0.33 4.01 -8.91
C ALA A 57 -0.03 3.89 -10.41
N THR A 58 1.26 3.88 -10.77
CA THR A 58 1.77 3.58 -12.11
C THR A 58 1.24 2.26 -12.69
N LYS A 59 0.99 1.26 -11.81
CA LYS A 59 0.62 -0.12 -12.19
C LYS A 59 -0.89 -0.24 -12.45
N TRP A 60 -1.61 -0.99 -11.64
CA TRP A 60 -3.03 -1.27 -11.88
C TRP A 60 -3.96 -0.05 -11.80
N ILE A 61 -3.65 0.92 -10.91
CA ILE A 61 -4.49 2.13 -10.77
C ILE A 61 -4.51 2.89 -12.09
N GLY A 62 -3.36 3.27 -12.62
CA GLY A 62 -3.26 3.93 -13.92
C GLY A 62 -3.58 2.98 -15.08
N GLY A 63 -3.09 1.75 -15.02
CA GLY A 63 -3.39 0.65 -15.95
C GLY A 63 -2.70 0.72 -17.30
N HIS A 64 -1.99 1.80 -17.61
CA HIS A 64 -1.45 2.06 -18.96
C HIS A 64 0.06 2.40 -18.95
N GLY A 65 0.66 2.60 -17.77
CA GLY A 65 2.07 2.98 -17.68
C GLY A 65 2.39 4.39 -18.24
N THR A 66 1.40 5.24 -18.35
CA THR A 66 1.52 6.57 -18.96
C THR A 66 2.03 7.64 -18.03
N THR A 67 2.02 7.39 -16.72
CA THR A 67 2.55 8.29 -15.70
C THR A 67 3.10 7.51 -14.51
N ILE A 68 4.16 8.02 -13.91
CA ILE A 68 4.75 7.46 -12.69
C ILE A 68 4.13 8.17 -11.50
N ALA A 69 3.55 7.41 -10.57
CA ALA A 69 2.93 7.95 -9.37
C ALA A 69 2.80 6.92 -8.26
N GLY A 70 2.59 7.41 -7.04
CA GLY A 70 2.29 6.62 -5.86
C GLY A 70 1.08 7.16 -5.10
N VAL A 71 0.52 6.31 -4.26
CA VAL A 71 -0.53 6.69 -3.29
C VAL A 71 -0.12 6.16 -1.92
N ILE A 72 -0.28 7.00 -0.91
CA ILE A 72 -0.11 6.63 0.51
C ILE A 72 -1.47 6.78 1.18
N ILE A 73 -1.90 5.74 1.87
CA ILE A 73 -3.16 5.68 2.61
C ILE A 73 -2.82 5.37 4.06
N ASP A 74 -3.24 6.23 4.97
CA ASP A 74 -3.09 6.04 6.41
C ASP A 74 -4.41 5.56 7.00
N SER A 75 -4.36 4.53 7.84
CA SER A 75 -5.53 4.07 8.60
C SER A 75 -5.96 5.07 9.67
N GLY A 76 -5.04 5.93 10.13
CA GLY A 76 -5.23 6.81 11.27
C GLY A 76 -5.36 6.07 12.61
N LYS A 77 -4.95 4.81 12.68
CA LYS A 77 -5.18 3.97 13.88
C LYS A 77 -3.93 3.70 14.70
N PHE A 78 -2.74 3.86 14.12
CA PHE A 78 -1.51 3.60 14.88
C PHE A 78 -1.33 4.65 15.99
N PRO A 79 -1.12 4.23 17.24
CA PRO A 79 -1.10 5.14 18.39
C PRO A 79 0.28 5.80 18.56
N TRP A 80 0.61 6.76 17.69
CA TRP A 80 1.90 7.46 17.66
C TRP A 80 2.26 8.06 19.02
N THR A 81 1.26 8.55 19.76
CA THR A 81 1.42 9.18 21.08
C THR A 81 1.88 8.21 22.16
N GLU A 82 1.66 6.91 22.02
CA GLU A 82 2.11 5.90 22.98
C GLU A 82 3.61 5.60 22.86
N TYR A 83 4.22 6.00 21.72
CA TYR A 83 5.63 5.71 21.43
C TYR A 83 6.44 6.98 21.10
N PRO A 84 6.41 8.04 21.93
CA PRO A 84 7.04 9.33 21.62
C PRO A 84 8.55 9.23 21.41
N GLN A 85 9.21 8.31 22.11
CA GLN A 85 10.66 8.08 21.98
C GLN A 85 11.05 7.42 20.63
N LYS A 86 10.13 6.67 20.03
CA LYS A 86 10.36 6.05 18.70
C LYS A 86 9.99 6.99 17.56
N TYR A 87 8.98 7.83 17.80
CA TYR A 87 8.40 8.71 16.77
C TYR A 87 8.32 10.15 17.28
N PRO A 88 9.47 10.77 17.65
CA PRO A 88 9.50 12.12 18.22
C PRO A 88 8.90 13.16 17.28
N GLN A 89 9.01 12.96 15.95
CA GLN A 89 8.47 13.87 14.95
C GLN A 89 6.96 14.12 15.05
N PHE A 90 6.22 13.28 15.75
CA PHE A 90 4.77 13.46 15.97
C PHE A 90 4.45 14.07 17.33
N SER A 91 5.36 13.96 18.30
CA SER A 91 5.12 14.30 19.71
C SER A 91 5.95 15.46 20.22
N GLU A 92 7.03 15.83 19.52
CA GLU A 92 7.88 16.95 19.87
C GLU A 92 7.54 18.20 19.05
N PRO A 93 7.79 19.41 19.57
CA PRO A 93 7.61 20.64 18.84
C PRO A 93 8.50 20.70 17.62
N SER A 94 7.93 20.93 16.44
CA SER A 94 8.69 21.10 15.20
C SER A 94 9.25 22.52 15.10
N GLU A 95 10.58 22.67 15.06
CA GLU A 95 11.25 23.97 14.93
C GLU A 95 10.89 24.66 13.60
N GLY A 96 10.80 23.88 12.51
CA GLY A 96 10.44 24.41 11.17
C GLY A 96 9.01 24.91 11.07
N TYR A 97 8.15 24.57 12.03
CA TYR A 97 6.73 24.91 12.04
C TYR A 97 6.31 25.65 13.34
N HIS A 98 7.18 26.54 13.82
CA HIS A 98 6.88 27.42 14.97
C HIS A 98 6.50 26.68 16.25
N GLY A 99 7.05 25.50 16.49
CA GLY A 99 6.78 24.70 17.67
C GLY A 99 5.50 23.85 17.57
N LEU A 100 4.95 23.65 16.37
CA LEU A 100 3.78 22.79 16.17
C LEU A 100 4.07 21.35 16.61
N VAL A 101 3.20 20.79 17.43
CA VAL A 101 3.17 19.36 17.79
C VAL A 101 2.12 18.68 16.92
N LEU A 102 2.53 17.80 16.01
CA LEU A 102 1.64 17.23 14.98
C LEU A 102 0.47 16.42 15.58
N ASN A 103 0.73 15.61 16.62
CA ASN A 103 -0.32 14.85 17.29
C ASN A 103 -1.38 15.74 17.94
N GLU A 104 -0.97 16.87 18.54
CA GLU A 104 -1.90 17.81 19.18
C GLU A 104 -2.75 18.54 18.12
N ALA A 105 -2.12 18.93 17.01
CA ALA A 105 -2.77 19.72 15.96
C ALA A 105 -3.66 18.89 15.04
N LEU A 106 -3.28 17.65 14.72
CA LEU A 106 -3.89 16.83 13.67
C LEU A 106 -4.45 15.49 14.18
N GLY A 107 -4.17 15.10 15.42
CA GLY A 107 -4.66 13.85 15.99
C GLY A 107 -4.29 12.63 15.15
N ASN A 108 -5.29 11.87 14.76
CA ASN A 108 -5.12 10.67 13.92
C ASN A 108 -4.65 10.94 12.48
N GLN A 109 -4.56 12.20 12.06
CA GLN A 109 -4.02 12.60 10.76
C GLN A 109 -2.54 13.05 10.84
N ALA A 110 -1.89 12.91 11.99
CA ALA A 110 -0.53 13.38 12.22
C ALA A 110 0.47 12.81 11.19
N TYR A 111 0.38 11.51 10.88
CA TYR A 111 1.25 10.88 9.89
C TYR A 111 1.07 11.48 8.48
N ILE A 112 -0.16 11.57 7.98
CA ILE A 112 -0.42 12.17 6.66
C ILE A 112 -0.10 13.67 6.67
N GLY A 113 -0.33 14.36 7.78
CA GLY A 113 0.07 15.74 7.96
C GLY A 113 1.58 15.93 7.80
N HIS A 114 2.37 15.11 8.48
CA HIS A 114 3.84 15.11 8.36
C HIS A 114 4.28 14.85 6.91
N VAL A 115 3.74 13.80 6.27
CA VAL A 115 4.06 13.47 4.87
C VAL A 115 3.74 14.64 3.93
N ARG A 116 2.60 15.33 4.12
CA ARG A 116 2.19 16.45 3.26
C ARG A 116 2.99 17.73 3.52
N ILE A 117 3.34 17.99 4.76
CA ILE A 117 4.03 19.22 5.15
C ILE A 117 5.53 19.09 4.87
N GLU A 118 6.20 18.14 5.49
CA GLU A 118 7.66 18.05 5.45
C GLU A 118 8.16 17.36 4.19
N LEU A 119 7.48 16.33 3.70
CA LEU A 119 7.95 15.61 2.52
C LEU A 119 7.41 16.18 1.22
N LEU A 120 6.09 16.29 1.08
CA LEU A 120 5.48 16.75 -0.17
C LEU A 120 5.78 18.23 -0.43
N ARG A 121 5.51 19.09 0.55
CA ARG A 121 5.65 20.54 0.38
C ARG A 121 7.12 20.97 0.34
N ASP A 122 7.92 20.53 1.30
CA ASP A 122 9.28 21.07 1.48
C ASP A 122 10.29 20.40 0.53
N LEU A 123 10.15 19.09 0.25
CA LEU A 123 10.99 18.38 -0.72
C LEU A 123 10.44 18.44 -2.16
N GLY A 124 9.13 18.67 -2.32
CA GLY A 124 8.52 18.94 -3.60
C GLY A 124 8.14 17.75 -4.50
N PRO A 125 8.05 16.48 -4.05
CA PRO A 125 7.68 15.34 -4.92
C PRO A 125 6.18 15.32 -5.23
N ALA A 126 5.68 16.40 -5.82
CA ALA A 126 4.26 16.56 -6.15
C ALA A 126 3.92 15.94 -7.50
N LEU A 127 2.80 15.22 -7.56
CA LEU A 127 2.26 14.71 -8.82
C LEU A 127 1.74 15.88 -9.66
N ASN A 128 2.11 15.91 -10.96
CA ASN A 128 1.58 16.91 -11.86
C ASN A 128 0.08 16.67 -12.14
N PRO A 129 -0.71 17.73 -12.41
CA PRO A 129 -2.17 17.59 -12.59
C PRO A 129 -2.58 16.69 -13.76
N PHE A 130 -1.81 16.69 -14.86
CA PHE A 130 -2.10 15.83 -16.01
C PHE A 130 -1.86 14.35 -15.66
N GLY A 131 -0.80 14.04 -14.90
CA GLY A 131 -0.59 12.69 -14.37
C GLY A 131 -1.73 12.24 -13.47
N ALA A 132 -2.22 13.12 -12.59
CA ALA A 132 -3.39 12.83 -11.75
C ALA A 132 -4.64 12.54 -12.59
N PHE A 133 -4.89 13.32 -13.63
CA PHE A 133 -6.00 13.09 -14.56
C PHE A 133 -5.90 11.70 -15.24
N LEU A 134 -4.73 11.31 -15.71
CA LEU A 134 -4.52 9.99 -16.32
C LEU A 134 -4.78 8.85 -15.34
N LEU A 135 -4.38 9.01 -14.08
CA LEU A 135 -4.65 8.01 -13.03
C LEU A 135 -6.15 7.91 -12.71
N LEU A 136 -6.86 9.03 -12.66
CA LEU A 136 -8.31 9.05 -12.46
C LEU A 136 -9.05 8.34 -13.59
N GLN A 137 -8.66 8.57 -14.83
CA GLN A 137 -9.20 7.82 -15.99
C GLN A 137 -8.94 6.32 -15.87
N GLY A 138 -7.72 5.92 -15.46
CA GLY A 138 -7.40 4.51 -15.25
C GLY A 138 -8.24 3.89 -14.14
N LEU A 139 -8.52 4.65 -13.09
CA LEU A 139 -9.32 4.20 -11.95
C LEU A 139 -10.77 3.88 -12.31
N GLU A 140 -11.37 4.61 -13.25
CA GLU A 140 -12.75 4.39 -13.69
C GLU A 140 -13.00 2.95 -14.20
N THR A 141 -12.00 2.34 -14.84
CA THR A 141 -12.12 0.98 -15.40
C THR A 141 -11.36 -0.07 -14.57
N LEU A 142 -10.83 0.28 -13.40
CA LEU A 142 -9.99 -0.61 -12.60
C LEU A 142 -10.66 -1.95 -12.33
N SER A 143 -11.88 -1.93 -11.80
CA SER A 143 -12.60 -3.15 -11.43
C SER A 143 -12.82 -4.08 -12.63
N LEU A 144 -13.23 -3.53 -13.76
CA LEU A 144 -13.46 -4.29 -15.00
C LEU A 144 -12.17 -4.94 -15.51
N ARG A 145 -11.08 -4.19 -15.49
CA ARG A 145 -9.76 -4.69 -15.95
C ARG A 145 -9.24 -5.78 -15.04
N VAL A 146 -9.28 -5.55 -13.73
CA VAL A 146 -8.75 -6.49 -12.74
C VAL A 146 -9.57 -7.77 -12.73
N GLU A 147 -10.90 -7.70 -12.75
CA GLU A 147 -11.76 -8.87 -12.85
C GLU A 147 -11.41 -9.74 -14.05
N ARG A 148 -11.28 -9.12 -15.23
CA ARG A 148 -10.91 -9.85 -16.45
C ARG A 148 -9.50 -10.43 -16.38
N GLN A 149 -8.53 -9.68 -15.84
CA GLN A 149 -7.15 -10.15 -15.68
C GLN A 149 -7.08 -11.35 -14.73
N LEU A 150 -7.81 -11.32 -13.61
CA LEU A 150 -7.88 -12.43 -12.66
C LEU A 150 -8.49 -13.68 -13.30
N TYR A 151 -9.62 -13.53 -13.98
CA TYR A 151 -10.25 -14.63 -14.71
C TYR A 151 -9.26 -15.26 -15.71
N ASN A 152 -8.59 -14.46 -16.51
CA ASN A 152 -7.65 -14.95 -17.50
C ASN A 152 -6.43 -15.63 -16.83
N ALA A 153 -5.88 -15.05 -15.76
CA ALA A 153 -4.76 -15.60 -15.02
C ALA A 153 -5.09 -16.96 -14.40
N GLN A 154 -6.29 -17.09 -13.80
CA GLN A 154 -6.77 -18.35 -13.24
C GLN A 154 -6.89 -19.43 -14.31
N ARG A 155 -7.54 -19.11 -15.45
CA ARG A 155 -7.71 -20.05 -16.56
C ARG A 155 -6.37 -20.49 -17.14
N LEU A 156 -5.42 -19.56 -17.24
CA LEU A 156 -4.07 -19.88 -17.73
C LEU A 156 -3.33 -20.77 -16.75
N ALA A 157 -3.39 -20.49 -15.45
CA ALA A 157 -2.75 -21.28 -14.41
C ALA A 157 -3.30 -22.74 -14.40
N GLU A 158 -4.61 -22.90 -14.50
CA GLU A 158 -5.27 -24.21 -14.59
C GLU A 158 -4.83 -24.97 -15.85
N TYR A 159 -4.83 -24.30 -17.00
CA TYR A 159 -4.38 -24.89 -18.27
C TYR A 159 -2.92 -25.36 -18.20
N LEU A 160 -2.03 -24.52 -17.70
CA LEU A 160 -0.61 -24.85 -17.57
C LEU A 160 -0.36 -25.99 -16.57
N SER A 161 -1.09 -26.00 -15.45
CA SER A 161 -0.99 -27.08 -14.44
C SER A 161 -1.36 -28.46 -14.98
N ASN A 162 -2.20 -28.51 -16.00
CA ASN A 162 -2.60 -29.78 -16.68
C ASN A 162 -1.78 -30.08 -17.94
N SER A 163 -0.80 -29.23 -18.28
CA SER A 163 0.03 -29.43 -19.48
C SER A 163 1.14 -30.44 -19.22
N PRO A 164 1.35 -31.46 -20.10
CA PRO A 164 2.45 -32.41 -19.98
C PRO A 164 3.83 -31.79 -20.20
N TYR A 165 3.88 -30.55 -20.69
CA TYR A 165 5.11 -29.83 -20.98
C TYR A 165 5.53 -28.88 -19.84
N VAL A 166 4.74 -28.77 -18.75
CA VAL A 166 4.98 -27.88 -17.63
C VAL A 166 5.18 -28.71 -16.35
N SER A 167 6.33 -28.53 -15.72
CA SER A 167 6.69 -29.28 -14.52
C SER A 167 6.00 -28.76 -13.26
N TRP A 168 5.75 -27.45 -13.18
CA TRP A 168 5.08 -26.82 -12.04
C TRP A 168 4.55 -25.43 -12.42
N VAL A 169 3.54 -24.97 -11.71
CA VAL A 169 2.98 -23.62 -11.80
C VAL A 169 2.86 -23.04 -10.40
N SER A 170 3.38 -21.82 -10.21
CA SER A 170 3.15 -21.03 -8.99
C SER A 170 2.14 -19.93 -9.28
N SER A 171 1.00 -19.99 -8.62
CA SER A 171 -0.05 -18.98 -8.76
C SER A 171 -0.89 -18.93 -7.47
N VAL A 172 -1.10 -17.73 -6.93
CA VAL A 172 -1.91 -17.51 -5.71
C VAL A 172 -3.36 -17.99 -5.83
N GLY A 173 -3.84 -18.21 -7.05
CA GLY A 173 -5.18 -18.75 -7.31
C GLY A 173 -5.26 -20.28 -7.34
N LEU A 174 -4.13 -21.00 -7.23
CA LEU A 174 -4.12 -22.46 -7.23
C LEU A 174 -4.09 -23.01 -5.80
N PRO A 175 -4.79 -24.13 -5.52
CA PRO A 175 -4.76 -24.78 -4.21
C PRO A 175 -3.36 -25.28 -3.77
N SER A 176 -2.45 -25.40 -4.72
CA SER A 176 -1.08 -25.83 -4.50
C SER A 176 -0.11 -24.70 -4.13
N HIS A 177 -0.58 -23.48 -4.01
CA HIS A 177 0.26 -22.31 -3.69
C HIS A 177 0.63 -22.25 -2.22
#